data_1b78be3df24e53fad8a5b938a4fe07c7
#
_entry.id   1b78be3df24e53fad8a5b938a4fe07c7
#
_cell.length_a   1.000
_cell.length_b   1.000
_cell.length_c   1.000
_cell.angle_alpha   90.00
_cell.angle_beta   90.00
_cell.angle_gamma   90.00
#
_symmetry.space_group_name_H-M   'P 1'
#
loop_
_entity.id
_entity.type
_entity.pdbx_description
1 polymer ?
#
loop_
_entity_poly.entity_id
_entity_poly.type
_entity_poly.pdbx_seq_one_letter_code
_entity_poly.pdbx_strand_id
1 'polypeptide(L)'
;MSAFKKYLAECFGTFVLVFFACGTAAALGCDGADGNATYLLTALAFGLVIVAMAYSIGNVSGCHINPAVSLGLLVAGKMKVKDFIGYLVAQFAGAILGALLLSLFLGKESGLGTNGLFDDSIWLSLLIECILTFVFVLVILCVTSKTGNSAVAGLVIGLTLTLVHIIGIYFTGTSVNPARSFGPALLVGGEALQNVWVFIVAPFAGGALAGAVFRLYQGKKA
;
A
#
# COMPACT_ATOMS: atom_id res chain seq x y z
N MET A 1 -24.05 4.77 0.51
CA MET A 1 -23.46 4.34 1.80
C MET A 1 -22.98 5.57 2.58
N SER A 2 -23.07 5.58 3.93
CA SER A 2 -22.62 6.74 4.70
C SER A 2 -21.09 6.87 4.65
N ALA A 3 -20.57 8.11 4.71
CA ALA A 3 -19.12 8.36 4.71
C ALA A 3 -18.41 7.63 5.87
N PHE A 4 -19.05 7.61 7.05
CA PHE A 4 -18.51 6.91 8.23
C PHE A 4 -18.25 5.42 7.98
N LYS A 5 -19.18 4.71 7.31
CA LYS A 5 -18.99 3.28 7.00
C LYS A 5 -17.81 3.04 6.06
N LYS A 6 -17.62 3.93 5.08
CA LYS A 6 -16.47 3.87 4.17
C LYS A 6 -15.16 4.06 4.92
N TYR A 7 -15.08 5.08 5.79
CA TYR A 7 -13.87 5.38 6.56
C TYR A 7 -13.54 4.26 7.55
N LEU A 8 -14.55 3.69 8.20
CA LEU A 8 -14.37 2.54 9.08
C LEU A 8 -13.84 1.32 8.32
N ALA A 9 -14.34 1.06 7.11
CA ALA A 9 -13.87 -0.03 6.26
C ALA A 9 -12.40 0.19 5.82
N GLU A 10 -12.02 1.42 5.46
CA GLU A 10 -10.63 1.75 5.12
C GLU A 10 -9.69 1.61 6.33
N CYS A 11 -10.11 2.07 7.51
CA CYS A 11 -9.37 1.89 8.75
C CYS A 11 -9.16 0.40 9.06
N PHE A 12 -10.23 -0.39 9.03
CA PHE A 12 -10.17 -1.83 9.27
C PHE A 12 -9.30 -2.55 8.23
N GLY A 13 -9.47 -2.27 6.94
CA GLY A 13 -8.69 -2.92 5.89
C GLY A 13 -7.20 -2.58 5.98
N THR A 14 -6.86 -1.33 6.32
CA THR A 14 -5.45 -0.94 6.50
C THR A 14 -4.85 -1.54 7.79
N PHE A 15 -5.65 -1.64 8.85
CA PHE A 15 -5.27 -2.39 10.05
C PHE A 15 -4.93 -3.86 9.70
N VAL A 16 -5.79 -4.54 8.95
CA VAL A 16 -5.57 -5.92 8.52
C VAL A 16 -4.31 -6.02 7.65
N LEU A 17 -4.11 -5.07 6.72
CA LEU A 17 -2.92 -5.05 5.88
C LEU A 17 -1.64 -5.01 6.72
N VAL A 18 -1.55 -4.06 7.65
CA VAL A 18 -0.33 -3.89 8.46
C VAL A 18 -0.16 -5.08 9.40
N PHE A 19 -1.20 -5.49 10.11
CA PHE A 19 -1.08 -6.60 11.08
C PHE A 19 -0.64 -7.90 10.41
N PHE A 20 -1.29 -8.30 9.30
CA PHE A 20 -0.96 -9.58 8.67
C PHE A 20 0.25 -9.51 7.74
N ALA A 21 0.34 -8.51 6.87
CA ALA A 21 1.40 -8.49 5.86
C ALA A 21 2.73 -7.97 6.42
N CYS A 22 2.75 -6.84 7.14
CA CYS A 22 3.96 -6.40 7.85
C CYS A 22 4.31 -7.37 8.98
N GLY A 23 3.31 -7.97 9.62
CA GLY A 23 3.51 -9.02 10.62
C GLY A 23 4.19 -10.25 10.05
N THR A 24 3.81 -10.69 8.85
CA THR A 24 4.50 -11.79 8.16
C THR A 24 5.95 -11.44 7.87
N ALA A 25 6.22 -10.24 7.34
CA ALA A 25 7.59 -9.78 7.10
C ALA A 25 8.45 -9.81 8.37
N ALA A 26 7.93 -9.25 9.47
CA ALA A 26 8.63 -9.20 10.76
C ALA A 26 8.82 -10.59 11.38
N ALA A 27 7.79 -11.42 11.37
CA ALA A 27 7.82 -12.77 11.98
C ALA A 27 8.76 -13.73 11.23
N LEU A 28 8.93 -13.54 9.91
CA LEU A 28 9.82 -14.36 9.09
C LEU A 28 11.25 -13.79 9.01
N GLY A 29 11.51 -12.62 9.59
CA GLY A 29 12.82 -11.94 9.45
C GLY A 29 13.13 -11.58 8.00
N CYS A 30 12.14 -11.09 7.26
CA CYS A 30 12.32 -10.69 5.86
C CYS A 30 13.02 -9.32 5.80
N ASP A 31 14.34 -9.34 5.85
CA ASP A 31 15.20 -8.15 5.91
C ASP A 31 15.80 -7.71 4.57
N GLY A 32 15.52 -8.43 3.51
CA GLY A 32 16.03 -8.11 2.19
C GLY A 32 17.37 -8.77 1.83
N ALA A 33 18.10 -9.34 2.80
CA ALA A 33 19.46 -9.82 2.56
C ALA A 33 19.53 -11.21 1.90
N ASP A 34 18.58 -12.11 2.17
CA ASP A 34 18.82 -13.54 1.91
C ASP A 34 18.13 -14.15 0.68
N GLY A 35 17.32 -13.39 -0.08
CA GLY A 35 16.72 -13.83 -1.34
C GLY A 35 16.02 -15.21 -1.28
N ASN A 36 15.50 -15.57 -0.10
CA ASN A 36 15.01 -16.90 0.21
C ASN A 36 13.47 -16.97 0.17
N ALA A 37 12.90 -18.09 0.63
CA ALA A 37 11.46 -18.32 0.69
C ALA A 37 10.68 -17.24 1.46
N THR A 38 11.31 -16.49 2.37
CA THR A 38 10.69 -15.42 3.15
C THR A 38 10.20 -14.26 2.26
N TYR A 39 10.91 -13.94 1.18
CA TYR A 39 10.47 -12.96 0.19
C TYR A 39 9.16 -13.35 -0.47
N LEU A 40 9.10 -14.56 -0.98
CA LEU A 40 7.90 -15.04 -1.65
C LEU A 40 6.71 -15.11 -0.68
N LEU A 41 6.93 -15.59 0.54
CA LEU A 41 5.88 -15.68 1.55
C LEU A 41 5.39 -14.28 1.96
N THR A 42 6.31 -13.34 2.15
CA THR A 42 5.97 -11.94 2.45
C THR A 42 5.22 -11.30 1.29
N ALA A 43 5.70 -11.45 0.06
CA ALA A 43 5.04 -10.93 -1.13
C ALA A 43 3.62 -11.50 -1.29
N LEU A 44 3.45 -12.80 -1.05
CA LEU A 44 2.14 -13.46 -1.06
C LEU A 44 1.23 -12.92 0.04
N ALA A 45 1.74 -12.72 1.26
CA ALA A 45 0.94 -12.17 2.37
C ALA A 45 0.36 -10.80 2.02
N PHE A 46 1.17 -9.89 1.44
CA PHE A 46 0.69 -8.59 0.98
C PHE A 46 -0.41 -8.72 -0.08
N GLY A 47 -0.20 -9.57 -1.09
CA GLY A 47 -1.19 -9.77 -2.14
C GLY A 47 -2.48 -10.42 -1.65
N LEU A 48 -2.39 -11.46 -0.80
CA LEU A 48 -3.54 -12.17 -0.25
C LEU A 48 -4.41 -11.28 0.65
N VAL A 49 -3.79 -10.39 1.43
CA VAL A 49 -4.55 -9.39 2.21
C VAL A 49 -5.38 -8.51 1.28
N ILE A 50 -4.82 -8.04 0.16
CA ILE A 50 -5.60 -7.26 -0.81
C ILE A 50 -6.74 -8.08 -1.39
N VAL A 51 -6.50 -9.33 -1.78
CA VAL A 51 -7.57 -10.21 -2.27
C VAL A 51 -8.69 -10.32 -1.22
N ALA A 52 -8.33 -10.67 0.01
CA ALA A 52 -9.29 -10.84 1.10
C ALA A 52 -10.09 -9.55 1.38
N MET A 53 -9.42 -8.41 1.46
CA MET A 53 -10.08 -7.13 1.73
C MET A 53 -10.90 -6.62 0.55
N ALA A 54 -10.43 -6.79 -0.69
CA ALA A 54 -11.17 -6.37 -1.87
C ALA A 54 -12.52 -7.09 -1.98
N TYR A 55 -12.56 -8.38 -1.71
CA TYR A 55 -13.82 -9.15 -1.77
C TYR A 55 -14.68 -9.03 -0.51
N SER A 56 -14.16 -8.53 0.62
CA SER A 56 -14.94 -8.31 1.84
C SER A 56 -15.47 -6.88 1.99
N ILE A 57 -14.61 -5.86 1.86
CA ILE A 57 -14.96 -4.46 2.08
C ILE A 57 -15.00 -3.61 0.80
N GLY A 58 -14.64 -4.19 -0.36
CA GLY A 58 -14.61 -3.46 -1.63
C GLY A 58 -15.95 -2.86 -2.02
N ASN A 59 -17.06 -3.53 -1.74
CA ASN A 59 -18.42 -3.04 -1.97
C ASN A 59 -18.82 -1.91 -0.99
N VAL A 60 -18.07 -1.69 0.09
CA VAL A 60 -18.32 -0.65 1.09
C VAL A 60 -17.54 0.63 0.79
N SER A 61 -16.20 0.51 0.60
CA SER A 61 -15.30 1.66 0.44
C SER A 61 -14.57 1.71 -0.90
N GLY A 62 -14.58 0.63 -1.66
CA GLY A 62 -13.70 0.44 -2.81
C GLY A 62 -12.37 -0.23 -2.43
N CYS A 63 -12.12 -0.43 -1.11
CA CYS A 63 -10.94 -1.09 -0.58
C CYS A 63 -9.63 -0.47 -1.11
N HIS A 64 -9.47 0.84 -0.91
CA HIS A 64 -8.21 1.50 -1.27
C HIS A 64 -7.09 1.06 -0.34
N ILE A 65 -7.33 1.12 0.97
CA ILE A 65 -6.41 0.78 2.09
C ILE A 65 -4.96 1.26 1.87
N ASN A 66 -4.83 2.33 1.09
CA ASN A 66 -3.56 2.90 0.63
C ASN A 66 -3.76 4.36 0.22
N PRO A 67 -3.07 5.33 0.85
CA PRO A 67 -3.11 6.73 0.49
C PRO A 67 -2.70 7.02 -0.97
N ALA A 68 -1.70 6.32 -1.51
CA ALA A 68 -1.24 6.52 -2.88
C ALA A 68 -2.27 6.03 -3.91
N VAL A 69 -2.97 4.94 -3.64
CA VAL A 69 -4.12 4.47 -4.43
C VAL A 69 -5.22 5.53 -4.40
N SER A 70 -5.55 6.04 -3.21
CA SER A 70 -6.58 7.07 -3.05
C SER A 70 -6.23 8.35 -3.83
N LEU A 71 -4.95 8.77 -3.82
CA LEU A 71 -4.48 9.90 -4.62
C LEU A 71 -4.58 9.61 -6.13
N GLY A 72 -4.19 8.42 -6.57
CA GLY A 72 -4.31 8.02 -7.97
C GLY A 72 -5.75 8.10 -8.48
N LEU A 73 -6.72 7.62 -7.67
CA LEU A 73 -8.14 7.74 -8.01
C LEU A 73 -8.63 9.19 -7.97
N LEU A 74 -8.14 10.02 -7.05
CA LEU A 74 -8.45 11.44 -7.01
C LEU A 74 -7.96 12.14 -8.28
N VAL A 75 -6.69 11.93 -8.66
CA VAL A 75 -6.10 12.50 -9.88
C VAL A 75 -6.82 11.97 -11.13
N ALA A 76 -7.20 10.71 -11.15
CA ALA A 76 -8.00 10.13 -12.23
C ALA A 76 -9.45 10.67 -12.31
N GLY A 77 -9.87 11.50 -11.36
CA GLY A 77 -11.23 12.06 -11.31
C GLY A 77 -12.29 11.05 -10.86
N LYS A 78 -11.87 9.96 -10.21
CA LYS A 78 -12.75 8.87 -9.73
C LYS A 78 -13.07 8.98 -8.24
N MET A 79 -12.50 9.96 -7.54
CA MET A 79 -12.69 10.18 -6.11
C MET A 79 -12.89 11.67 -5.82
N LYS A 80 -13.72 12.00 -4.82
CA LYS A 80 -13.89 13.39 -4.35
C LYS A 80 -12.84 13.74 -3.31
N VAL A 81 -12.40 15.01 -3.27
CA VAL A 81 -11.42 15.52 -2.29
C VAL A 81 -11.84 15.22 -0.85
N LYS A 82 -13.12 15.39 -0.51
CA LYS A 82 -13.65 15.09 0.83
C LYS A 82 -13.43 13.63 1.24
N ASP A 83 -13.73 12.70 0.32
CA ASP A 83 -13.54 11.27 0.58
C ASP A 83 -12.05 10.92 0.67
N PHE A 84 -11.21 11.56 -0.16
CA PHE A 84 -9.75 11.39 -0.11
C PHE A 84 -9.19 11.74 1.28
N ILE A 85 -9.53 12.92 1.82
CA ILE A 85 -9.08 13.33 3.16
C ILE A 85 -9.56 12.35 4.23
N GLY A 86 -10.84 11.94 4.18
CA GLY A 86 -11.38 10.98 5.13
C GLY A 86 -10.70 9.60 5.05
N TYR A 87 -10.34 9.16 3.83
CA TYR A 87 -9.59 7.91 3.61
C TYR A 87 -8.18 8.02 4.17
N LEU A 88 -7.47 9.13 3.93
CA LEU A 88 -6.14 9.32 4.49
C LEU A 88 -6.15 9.14 6.02
N VAL A 89 -7.02 9.87 6.72
CA VAL A 89 -7.13 9.79 8.18
C VAL A 89 -7.44 8.37 8.64
N ALA A 90 -8.39 7.71 7.99
CA ALA A 90 -8.80 6.34 8.32
C ALA A 90 -7.67 5.31 8.08
N GLN A 91 -6.98 5.44 6.95
CA GLN A 91 -5.88 4.53 6.57
C GLN A 91 -4.68 4.68 7.50
N PHE A 92 -4.26 5.91 7.82
CA PHE A 92 -3.18 6.12 8.79
C PHE A 92 -3.55 5.63 10.19
N ALA A 93 -4.78 5.87 10.64
CA ALA A 93 -5.27 5.35 11.92
C ALA A 93 -5.25 3.81 11.95
N GLY A 94 -5.75 3.16 10.89
CA GLY A 94 -5.72 1.71 10.75
C GLY A 94 -4.30 1.14 10.78
N ALA A 95 -3.37 1.78 10.07
CA ALA A 95 -1.97 1.37 10.04
C ALA A 95 -1.31 1.45 11.42
N ILE A 96 -1.53 2.53 12.16
CA ILE A 96 -1.02 2.70 13.53
C ILE A 96 -1.60 1.63 14.45
N LEU A 97 -2.92 1.39 14.40
CA LEU A 97 -3.56 0.35 15.22
C LEU A 97 -3.04 -1.04 14.89
N GLY A 98 -2.82 -1.36 13.60
CA GLY A 98 -2.24 -2.63 13.16
C GLY A 98 -0.81 -2.82 13.69
N ALA A 99 0.02 -1.79 13.57
CA ALA A 99 1.38 -1.80 14.08
C ALA A 99 1.44 -1.86 15.62
N LEU A 100 0.54 -1.15 16.32
CA LEU A 100 0.42 -1.24 17.78
C LEU A 100 0.11 -2.67 18.24
N LEU A 101 -0.90 -3.30 17.64
CA LEU A 101 -1.24 -4.67 17.99
C LEU A 101 -0.08 -5.62 17.66
N LEU A 102 0.57 -5.45 16.51
CA LEU A 102 1.72 -6.26 16.11
C LEU A 102 2.88 -6.13 17.11
N SER A 103 3.15 -4.91 17.59
CA SER A 103 4.21 -4.66 18.57
C SER A 103 3.99 -5.35 19.94
N LEU A 104 2.74 -5.65 20.30
CA LEU A 104 2.43 -6.42 21.51
C LEU A 104 2.86 -7.90 21.41
N PHE A 105 2.85 -8.46 20.21
CA PHE A 105 3.21 -9.86 19.97
C PHE A 105 4.68 -10.05 19.62
N LEU A 106 5.26 -9.17 18.80
CA LEU A 106 6.61 -9.35 18.26
C LEU A 106 7.66 -8.43 18.89
N GLY A 107 7.24 -7.42 19.67
CA GLY A 107 8.14 -6.37 20.13
C GLY A 107 8.54 -5.41 19.00
N LYS A 108 9.03 -4.22 19.37
CA LYS A 108 9.48 -3.21 18.38
C LYS A 108 10.80 -3.59 17.72
N GLU A 109 11.59 -4.38 18.39
CA GLU A 109 12.90 -4.89 17.96
C GLU A 109 12.81 -5.80 16.73
N SER A 110 11.62 -6.37 16.46
CA SER A 110 11.34 -7.12 15.22
C SER A 110 11.35 -6.25 13.96
N GLY A 111 11.44 -4.93 14.11
CA GLY A 111 11.33 -3.96 13.01
C GLY A 111 9.92 -3.80 12.46
N LEU A 112 8.94 -4.60 12.91
CA LEU A 112 7.51 -4.53 12.54
C LEU A 112 7.25 -4.46 11.03
N GLY A 113 8.19 -4.93 10.20
CA GLY A 113 8.12 -4.86 8.74
C GLY A 113 8.28 -3.43 8.18
N THR A 114 9.09 -2.58 8.82
CA THR A 114 9.45 -1.25 8.30
C THR A 114 10.20 -1.32 6.99
N ASN A 115 10.21 -0.20 6.27
CA ASN A 115 10.99 -0.02 5.06
C ASN A 115 12.35 0.59 5.38
N GLY A 116 13.36 0.27 4.55
CA GLY A 116 14.71 0.83 4.60
C GLY A 116 15.11 1.45 3.27
N LEU A 117 16.15 2.30 3.27
CA LEU A 117 16.74 2.83 2.05
C LEU A 117 17.55 1.73 1.34
N PHE A 118 17.46 1.70 0.02
CA PHE A 118 18.31 0.83 -0.80
C PHE A 118 19.71 1.45 -0.94
N ASP A 119 20.74 0.71 -0.53
CA ASP A 119 22.15 1.15 -0.54
C ASP A 119 22.34 2.55 0.08
N ASP A 120 21.61 2.85 1.17
CA ASP A 120 21.59 4.16 1.82
C ASP A 120 21.26 5.33 0.87
N SER A 121 20.74 5.02 -0.33
CA SER A 121 20.44 5.99 -1.37
C SER A 121 18.99 6.43 -1.35
N ILE A 122 18.74 7.66 -0.93
CA ILE A 122 17.44 8.31 -1.01
C ILE A 122 16.90 8.32 -2.46
N TRP A 123 17.75 8.66 -3.42
CA TRP A 123 17.34 8.80 -4.83
C TRP A 123 16.92 7.48 -5.47
N LEU A 124 17.67 6.41 -5.24
CA LEU A 124 17.32 5.08 -5.75
C LEU A 124 16.05 4.58 -5.09
N SER A 125 15.89 4.81 -3.77
CA SER A 125 14.68 4.44 -3.04
C SER A 125 13.45 5.22 -3.51
N LEU A 126 13.56 6.53 -3.73
CA LEU A 126 12.48 7.35 -4.32
C LEU A 126 12.10 6.83 -5.71
N LEU A 127 13.09 6.53 -6.55
CA LEU A 127 12.86 6.08 -7.93
C LEU A 127 12.14 4.73 -7.97
N ILE A 128 12.65 3.73 -7.24
CA ILE A 128 12.04 2.39 -7.27
C ILE A 128 10.63 2.41 -6.69
N GLU A 129 10.40 3.08 -5.56
CA GLU A 129 9.08 3.18 -4.93
C GLU A 129 8.06 3.90 -5.83
N CYS A 130 8.51 4.94 -6.53
CA CYS A 130 7.67 5.64 -7.51
C CYS A 130 7.26 4.71 -8.67
N ILE A 131 8.22 3.96 -9.24
CA ILE A 131 7.96 3.01 -10.33
C ILE A 131 7.00 1.89 -9.88
N LEU A 132 7.28 1.26 -8.74
CA LEU A 132 6.45 0.17 -8.21
C LEU A 132 5.02 0.64 -7.93
N THR A 133 4.88 1.83 -7.32
CA THR A 133 3.56 2.40 -7.03
C THR A 133 2.83 2.82 -8.30
N PHE A 134 3.54 3.39 -9.27
CA PHE A 134 2.95 3.74 -10.57
C PHE A 134 2.33 2.52 -11.24
N VAL A 135 3.07 1.42 -11.34
CA VAL A 135 2.57 0.17 -11.95
C VAL A 135 1.37 -0.36 -11.18
N PHE A 136 1.46 -0.44 -9.86
CA PHE A 136 0.39 -0.94 -9.01
C PHE A 136 -0.90 -0.14 -9.16
N VAL A 137 -0.82 1.19 -9.03
CA VAL A 137 -1.99 2.07 -9.12
C VAL A 137 -2.57 2.12 -10.53
N LEU A 138 -1.72 2.07 -11.56
CA LEU A 138 -2.20 2.05 -12.95
C LEU A 138 -3.03 0.78 -13.22
N VAL A 139 -2.57 -0.39 -12.75
CA VAL A 139 -3.34 -1.65 -12.88
C VAL A 139 -4.68 -1.54 -12.16
N ILE A 140 -4.69 -0.98 -10.92
CA ILE A 140 -5.95 -0.76 -10.18
C ILE A 140 -6.92 0.08 -11.02
N LEU A 141 -6.47 1.23 -11.53
CA LEU A 141 -7.29 2.13 -12.32
C LEU A 141 -7.84 1.46 -13.59
N CYS A 142 -7.02 0.64 -14.25
CA CYS A 142 -7.42 -0.06 -15.46
C CYS A 142 -8.43 -1.18 -15.18
N VAL A 143 -8.14 -2.06 -14.21
CA VAL A 143 -8.99 -3.23 -13.94
C VAL A 143 -10.34 -2.86 -13.31
N THR A 144 -10.40 -1.73 -12.58
CA THR A 144 -11.64 -1.22 -11.99
C THR A 144 -12.40 -0.25 -12.90
N SER A 145 -11.90 0.05 -14.11
CA SER A 145 -12.59 0.88 -15.08
C SER A 145 -13.78 0.13 -15.71
N LYS A 146 -14.65 0.87 -16.46
CA LYS A 146 -15.78 0.25 -17.18
C LYS A 146 -15.35 -0.79 -18.20
N THR A 147 -14.12 -0.70 -18.71
CA THR A 147 -13.52 -1.65 -19.64
C THR A 147 -12.83 -2.81 -18.94
N GLY A 148 -12.67 -2.73 -17.60
CA GLY A 148 -12.04 -3.78 -16.82
C GLY A 148 -13.04 -4.88 -16.41
N ASN A 149 -12.51 -6.03 -16.03
CA ASN A 149 -13.30 -7.14 -15.50
C ASN A 149 -13.44 -6.98 -13.96
N SER A 150 -14.52 -6.35 -13.52
CA SER A 150 -14.76 -6.05 -12.10
C SER A 150 -14.90 -7.32 -11.22
N ALA A 151 -15.33 -8.44 -11.79
CA ALA A 151 -15.52 -9.69 -11.02
C ALA A 151 -14.18 -10.25 -10.50
N VAL A 152 -13.10 -10.07 -11.23
CA VAL A 152 -11.76 -10.57 -10.86
C VAL A 152 -10.83 -9.44 -10.41
N ALA A 153 -11.32 -8.21 -10.30
CA ALA A 153 -10.47 -7.06 -10.00
C ALA A 153 -9.67 -7.25 -8.71
N GLY A 154 -10.30 -7.73 -7.64
CA GLY A 154 -9.63 -7.97 -6.36
C GLY A 154 -8.47 -8.97 -6.48
N LEU A 155 -8.65 -10.04 -7.26
CA LEU A 155 -7.60 -11.01 -7.52
C LEU A 155 -6.44 -10.40 -8.32
N VAL A 156 -6.75 -9.69 -9.42
CA VAL A 156 -5.72 -9.02 -10.23
C VAL A 156 -4.93 -8.01 -9.42
N ILE A 157 -5.60 -7.19 -8.61
CA ILE A 157 -4.94 -6.18 -7.75
C ILE A 157 -4.03 -6.86 -6.73
N GLY A 158 -4.51 -7.91 -6.05
CA GLY A 158 -3.71 -8.64 -5.07
C GLY A 158 -2.49 -9.31 -5.70
N LEU A 159 -2.66 -9.99 -6.85
CA LEU A 159 -1.53 -10.58 -7.59
C LEU A 159 -0.54 -9.51 -8.09
N THR A 160 -1.02 -8.33 -8.47
CA THR A 160 -0.14 -7.21 -8.83
C THR A 160 0.65 -6.73 -7.61
N LEU A 161 0.04 -6.66 -6.43
CA LEU A 161 0.77 -6.31 -5.22
C LEU A 161 1.82 -7.39 -4.88
N THR A 162 1.50 -8.66 -5.03
CA THR A 162 2.49 -9.76 -4.92
C THR A 162 3.65 -9.54 -5.90
N LEU A 163 3.35 -9.26 -7.16
CA LEU A 163 4.37 -9.06 -8.21
C LEU A 163 5.34 -7.92 -7.85
N VAL A 164 4.83 -6.76 -7.43
CA VAL A 164 5.71 -5.63 -7.08
C VAL A 164 6.48 -5.89 -5.78
N HIS A 165 5.97 -6.71 -4.87
CA HIS A 165 6.69 -7.12 -3.67
C HIS A 165 7.81 -8.12 -3.97
N ILE A 166 7.62 -9.05 -4.90
CA ILE A 166 8.66 -10.03 -5.28
C ILE A 166 9.98 -9.34 -5.67
N ILE A 167 9.90 -8.24 -6.39
CA ILE A 167 11.10 -7.47 -6.76
C ILE A 167 11.43 -6.38 -5.75
N GLY A 168 10.43 -5.70 -5.23
CA GLY A 168 10.62 -4.48 -4.45
C GLY A 168 11.16 -4.75 -3.04
N ILE A 169 10.90 -5.94 -2.46
CA ILE A 169 11.45 -6.31 -1.14
C ILE A 169 12.97 -6.24 -1.15
N TYR A 170 13.62 -6.67 -2.21
CA TYR A 170 15.09 -6.57 -2.34
C TYR A 170 15.60 -5.13 -2.21
N PHE A 171 14.87 -4.14 -2.71
CA PHE A 171 15.34 -2.75 -2.71
C PHE A 171 15.03 -2.04 -1.40
N THR A 172 13.78 -2.04 -0.99
CA THR A 172 13.30 -1.16 0.09
C THR A 172 12.39 -1.86 1.11
N GLY A 173 12.21 -3.17 0.98
CA GLY A 173 11.16 -3.87 1.70
C GLY A 173 9.75 -3.56 1.14
N THR A 174 9.64 -2.89 0.02
CA THR A 174 8.44 -2.46 -0.71
C THR A 174 7.44 -1.69 0.15
N SER A 175 7.37 -0.39 -0.04
CA SER A 175 6.31 0.42 0.55
C SER A 175 5.04 0.39 -0.30
N VAL A 176 5.08 1.07 -1.44
CA VAL A 176 3.98 1.41 -2.35
C VAL A 176 2.71 1.94 -1.65
N ASN A 177 2.81 2.22 -0.34
CA ASN A 177 1.69 2.58 0.53
C ASN A 177 2.16 3.44 1.71
N PRO A 178 1.92 4.75 1.70
CA PRO A 178 2.33 5.67 2.78
C PRO A 178 1.86 5.25 4.18
N ALA A 179 0.63 4.76 4.31
CA ALA A 179 0.10 4.36 5.61
C ALA A 179 0.76 3.07 6.13
N ARG A 180 0.99 2.09 5.25
CA ARG A 180 1.70 0.84 5.55
C ARG A 180 3.11 1.11 6.07
N SER A 181 3.79 2.10 5.54
CA SER A 181 5.15 2.44 5.98
C SER A 181 5.16 3.27 7.26
N PHE A 182 4.23 4.22 7.38
CA PHE A 182 4.17 5.14 8.52
C PHE A 182 3.83 4.44 9.84
N GLY A 183 2.84 3.51 9.84
CA GLY A 183 2.40 2.84 11.06
C GLY A 183 3.54 2.13 11.81
N PRO A 184 4.24 1.19 11.20
CA PRO A 184 5.42 0.54 11.79
C PRO A 184 6.54 1.52 12.13
N ALA A 185 6.91 2.43 11.22
CA ALA A 185 8.00 3.38 11.42
C ALA A 185 7.79 4.28 12.65
N LEU A 186 6.53 4.71 12.88
CA LEU A 186 6.18 5.53 14.06
C LEU A 186 6.48 4.81 15.37
N LEU A 187 6.31 3.49 15.42
CA LEU A 187 6.50 2.69 16.64
C LEU A 187 7.95 2.24 16.84
N VAL A 188 8.62 1.89 15.76
CA VAL A 188 10.03 1.48 15.76
C VAL A 188 10.93 2.69 16.05
N GLY A 189 10.62 3.84 15.45
CA GLY A 189 11.42 5.05 15.61
C GLY A 189 12.74 5.01 14.82
N GLY A 190 13.75 5.70 15.31
CA GLY A 190 15.11 5.67 14.75
C GLY A 190 15.16 5.99 13.27
N GLU A 191 15.97 5.24 12.54
CA GLU A 191 16.21 5.41 11.10
C GLU A 191 14.94 5.19 10.27
N ALA A 192 14.11 4.20 10.66
CA ALA A 192 12.84 3.93 9.96
C ALA A 192 11.91 5.15 9.97
N LEU A 193 11.84 5.88 11.09
CA LEU A 193 11.04 7.10 11.20
C LEU A 193 11.70 8.29 10.48
N GLN A 194 13.03 8.40 10.54
CA GLN A 194 13.77 9.46 9.84
C GLN A 194 13.61 9.38 8.33
N ASN A 195 13.57 8.17 7.77
CA ASN A 195 13.49 7.94 6.34
C ASN A 195 12.05 7.71 5.83
N VAL A 196 11.04 7.67 6.71
CA VAL A 196 9.64 7.37 6.32
C VAL A 196 9.07 8.32 5.26
N TRP A 197 9.56 9.55 5.21
CA TRP A 197 9.13 10.54 4.22
C TRP A 197 9.38 10.09 2.77
N VAL A 198 10.44 9.30 2.51
CA VAL A 198 10.74 8.70 1.20
C VAL A 198 9.57 7.80 0.78
N PHE A 199 9.09 6.98 1.71
CA PHE A 199 7.99 6.03 1.55
C PHE A 199 6.59 6.65 1.60
N ILE A 200 6.53 7.96 1.80
CA ILE A 200 5.33 8.80 1.64
C ILE A 200 5.36 9.50 0.28
N VAL A 201 6.45 10.21 0.00
CA VAL A 201 6.55 11.07 -1.19
C VAL A 201 6.60 10.24 -2.48
N ALA A 202 7.43 9.20 -2.54
CA ALA A 202 7.58 8.40 -3.74
C ALA A 202 6.29 7.65 -4.13
N PRO A 203 5.58 6.95 -3.20
CA PRO A 203 4.29 6.36 -3.53
C PRO A 203 3.24 7.39 -3.94
N PHE A 204 3.18 8.57 -3.33
CA PHE A 204 2.28 9.62 -3.79
C PHE A 204 2.61 10.10 -5.20
N ALA A 205 3.88 10.27 -5.54
CA ALA A 205 4.31 10.65 -6.89
C ALA A 205 3.91 9.56 -7.91
N GLY A 206 4.19 8.29 -7.63
CA GLY A 206 3.83 7.16 -8.49
C GLY A 206 2.31 7.03 -8.69
N GLY A 207 1.53 7.17 -7.61
CA GLY A 207 0.07 7.15 -7.65
C GLY A 207 -0.52 8.31 -8.45
N ALA A 208 -0.01 9.52 -8.28
CA ALA A 208 -0.44 10.69 -9.04
C ALA A 208 -0.11 10.55 -10.54
N LEU A 209 1.09 10.08 -10.88
CA LEU A 209 1.49 9.80 -12.26
C LEU A 209 0.57 8.74 -12.90
N ALA A 210 0.25 7.66 -12.20
CA ALA A 210 -0.68 6.64 -12.67
C ALA A 210 -2.07 7.23 -12.95
N GLY A 211 -2.58 8.07 -12.05
CA GLY A 211 -3.84 8.77 -12.25
C GLY A 211 -3.83 9.68 -13.48
N ALA A 212 -2.75 10.44 -13.69
CA ALA A 212 -2.58 11.31 -14.85
C ALA A 212 -2.52 10.51 -16.15
N VAL A 213 -1.69 9.46 -16.22
CA VAL A 213 -1.57 8.57 -17.39
C VAL A 213 -2.91 7.90 -17.70
N PHE A 214 -3.60 7.41 -16.67
CA PHE A 214 -4.92 6.81 -16.86
C PHE A 214 -5.93 7.78 -17.50
N ARG A 215 -5.92 9.07 -17.09
CA ARG A 215 -6.78 10.10 -17.74
C ARG A 215 -6.47 10.31 -19.21
N LEU A 216 -5.20 10.24 -19.59
CA LEU A 216 -4.80 10.31 -21.00
C LEU A 216 -5.36 9.13 -21.81
N TYR A 217 -5.31 7.90 -21.25
CA TYR A 217 -5.88 6.72 -21.92
C TYR A 217 -7.39 6.75 -22.07
N GLN A 218 -8.12 7.34 -21.11
CA GLN A 218 -9.58 7.42 -21.18
C GLN A 218 -10.06 8.45 -22.23
N GLY A 219 -9.19 9.30 -22.74
CA GLY A 219 -9.52 10.39 -23.67
C GLY A 219 -10.42 11.47 -23.02
N LYS A 220 -10.48 12.66 -23.59
CA LYS A 220 -11.57 13.57 -23.29
C LYS A 220 -12.83 12.92 -23.84
N LYS A 221 -13.82 12.60 -22.98
CA LYS A 221 -15.19 12.40 -23.49
C LYS A 221 -15.55 13.69 -24.19
N ALA A 222 -15.65 13.62 -25.53
CA ALA A 222 -16.22 14.68 -26.33
C ALA A 222 -17.69 14.92 -25.93
#